data_606f40c44870e2cbe60de2ae119c9810
#
_entry.id   606f40c44870e2cbe60de2ae119c9810
#
_cell.length_a   1.000
_cell.length_b   1.000
_cell.length_c   1.000
_cell.angle_alpha   90.00
_cell.angle_beta   90.00
_cell.angle_gamma   90.00
#
_symmetry.space_group_name_H-M   'P 1'
#
loop_
_entity.id
_entity.type
_entity.pdbx_description
1 polymer ?
#
loop_
_entity_poly.entity_id
_entity_poly.type
_entity_poly.pdbx_seq_one_letter_code
_entity_poly.pdbx_strand_id
1 'polypeptide(L)'
;MVELLPSCDVVPALLLHAQGAPELVAASAVPAVVVGAFTGGTTRAEFVEWFVGCALFVVGSSLLLRPRAWITAFMTLGPHPAVPLVGGLYALLTGLVVVLLHNVWVTDARVLVTVVGWIAVATGVVLLTAPEVYAVVMRKLPITPQLVALRGLVRMALGGIVLGYLLS
;
A
#
# COMPACT_ATOMS: atom_id res chain seq x y z
N MET A 1 60.60 19.65 9.53
CA MET A 1 60.45 18.87 8.28
C MET A 1 58.99 18.74 8.05
N VAL A 2 58.45 19.76 7.38
CA VAL A 2 57.04 19.96 7.01
C VAL A 2 56.97 19.61 5.54
N GLU A 3 56.00 18.78 5.16
CA GLU A 3 55.43 18.54 3.83
C GLU A 3 54.78 17.18 3.86
N LEU A 4 53.51 17.04 3.61
CA LEU A 4 52.72 17.18 2.40
C LEU A 4 51.24 17.02 2.76
N LEU A 5 50.49 18.08 2.74
CA LEU A 5 49.06 18.03 2.54
C LEU A 5 48.82 18.08 1.03
N PRO A 6 48.12 17.15 0.41
CA PRO A 6 47.72 17.27 -0.98
C PRO A 6 46.66 18.37 -1.09
N SER A 7 46.96 19.27 -2.03
CA SER A 7 46.21 20.46 -2.39
C SER A 7 44.72 20.25 -2.66
N CYS A 8 43.92 21.21 -2.25
CA CYS A 8 42.45 21.29 -2.40
C CYS A 8 41.95 21.35 -3.87
N ASP A 9 42.78 21.03 -4.84
CA ASP A 9 42.44 21.18 -6.28
C ASP A 9 41.83 19.91 -6.91
N VAL A 10 41.69 18.82 -6.14
CA VAL A 10 41.13 17.55 -6.65
C VAL A 10 39.60 17.54 -6.62
N VAL A 11 39.00 18.35 -5.76
CA VAL A 11 37.53 18.38 -5.58
C VAL A 11 36.78 18.94 -6.82
N PRO A 12 37.24 20.01 -7.47
CA PRO A 12 36.54 20.52 -8.65
C PRO A 12 36.65 19.60 -9.88
N ALA A 13 37.75 18.84 -10.00
CA ALA A 13 37.91 17.90 -11.12
C ALA A 13 36.99 16.68 -11.01
N LEU A 14 36.69 16.24 -9.78
CA LEU A 14 35.76 15.15 -9.56
C LEU A 14 34.29 15.56 -9.82
N LEU A 15 33.96 16.83 -9.52
CA LEU A 15 32.62 17.38 -9.78
C LEU A 15 32.41 17.65 -11.29
N LEU A 16 33.44 18.02 -12.04
CA LEU A 16 33.36 18.17 -13.48
C LEU A 16 33.23 16.83 -14.23
N HIS A 17 33.79 15.75 -13.69
CA HIS A 17 33.62 14.41 -14.26
C HIS A 17 32.21 13.83 -14.00
N ALA A 18 31.54 14.26 -12.91
CA ALA A 18 30.18 13.86 -12.60
C ALA A 18 29.13 14.55 -13.51
N GLN A 19 29.49 15.67 -14.17
CA GLN A 19 28.59 16.35 -15.12
C GLN A 19 28.62 15.75 -16.55
N GLY A 20 29.54 14.83 -16.83
CA GLY A 20 29.67 14.16 -18.13
C GLY A 20 29.00 12.80 -18.25
N ALA A 21 28.18 12.39 -17.28
CA ALA A 21 27.49 11.10 -17.31
C ALA A 21 25.94 11.18 -17.32
N PRO A 22 25.33 12.01 -18.22
CA PRO A 22 23.88 11.90 -18.42
C PRO A 22 23.50 10.61 -19.17
N GLU A 23 24.44 9.97 -19.87
CA GLU A 23 24.15 8.77 -20.66
C GLU A 23 24.11 7.47 -19.85
N LEU A 24 24.81 7.38 -18.73
CA LEU A 24 24.76 6.18 -17.87
C LEU A 24 23.47 6.07 -17.04
N VAL A 25 22.77 7.19 -16.83
CA VAL A 25 21.44 7.19 -16.19
C VAL A 25 20.34 6.84 -17.20
N ALA A 26 20.58 7.04 -18.49
CA ALA A 26 19.65 6.68 -19.56
C ALA A 26 19.62 5.17 -19.88
N ALA A 27 20.61 4.41 -19.45
CA ALA A 27 20.69 2.98 -19.73
C ALA A 27 19.97 2.10 -18.69
N SER A 28 19.56 2.64 -17.56
CA SER A 28 18.60 1.99 -16.64
C SER A 28 17.18 2.43 -17.00
N ALA A 29 16.76 2.12 -18.20
CA ALA A 29 15.42 2.44 -18.68
C ALA A 29 14.34 1.57 -18.05
N VAL A 30 14.08 1.80 -16.79
CA VAL A 30 12.69 1.87 -16.35
C VAL A 30 12.13 3.04 -17.16
N PRO A 31 11.17 2.84 -18.06
CA PRO A 31 10.76 3.90 -18.98
C PRO A 31 10.40 5.13 -18.16
N ALA A 32 11.00 6.28 -18.49
CA ALA A 32 10.77 7.55 -17.81
C ALA A 32 9.27 7.90 -17.72
N VAL A 33 8.45 7.30 -18.57
CA VAL A 33 6.99 7.31 -18.54
C VAL A 33 6.44 6.65 -17.25
N VAL A 34 7.01 5.53 -16.78
CA VAL A 34 6.56 4.87 -15.54
C VAL A 34 7.03 5.69 -14.33
N VAL A 35 8.27 6.16 -14.34
CA VAL A 35 8.79 7.04 -13.27
C VAL A 35 8.08 8.40 -13.32
N GLY A 36 7.81 8.97 -14.48
CA GLY A 36 7.08 10.23 -14.65
C GLY A 36 5.61 10.14 -14.24
N ALA A 37 4.95 9.00 -14.46
CA ALA A 37 3.60 8.75 -13.94
C ALA A 37 3.58 8.66 -12.40
N PHE A 38 4.69 8.24 -11.78
CA PHE A 38 4.83 8.17 -10.32
C PHE A 38 5.50 9.40 -9.69
N THR A 39 6.22 10.23 -10.46
CA THR A 39 6.95 11.40 -9.95
C THR A 39 6.42 12.72 -10.48
N GLY A 40 5.40 12.70 -11.32
CA GLY A 40 4.77 13.88 -11.89
C GLY A 40 4.00 14.73 -10.89
N GLY A 41 4.72 15.38 -9.96
CA GLY A 41 4.17 16.40 -9.08
C GLY A 41 3.23 15.89 -7.96
N THR A 42 2.98 14.58 -7.85
CA THR A 42 2.13 14.03 -6.80
C THR A 42 2.85 14.10 -5.46
N THR A 43 2.19 14.68 -4.48
CA THR A 43 2.66 14.66 -3.10
C THR A 43 2.68 13.21 -2.59
N ARG A 44 3.49 12.92 -1.56
CA ARG A 44 3.50 11.59 -0.93
C ARG A 44 2.11 11.13 -0.49
N ALA A 45 1.29 12.07 -0.06
CA ALA A 45 -0.09 11.82 0.34
C ALA A 45 -0.95 11.36 -0.84
N GLU A 46 -0.88 12.04 -1.97
CA GLU A 46 -1.62 11.67 -3.18
C GLU A 46 -1.23 10.27 -3.70
N PHE A 47 0.06 9.92 -3.64
CA PHE A 47 0.50 8.58 -4.01
C PHE A 47 -0.18 7.50 -3.15
N VAL A 48 -0.28 7.73 -1.82
CA VAL A 48 -0.96 6.80 -0.91
C VAL A 48 -2.45 6.72 -1.22
N GLU A 49 -3.09 7.85 -1.53
CA GLU A 49 -4.51 7.91 -1.91
C GLU A 49 -4.77 7.09 -3.18
N TRP A 50 -3.95 7.28 -4.22
CA TRP A 50 -4.03 6.49 -5.45
C TRP A 50 -3.82 5.00 -5.19
N PHE A 51 -2.79 4.65 -4.41
CA PHE A 51 -2.47 3.26 -4.08
C PHE A 51 -3.61 2.58 -3.34
N VAL A 52 -4.14 3.20 -2.29
CA VAL A 52 -5.24 2.65 -1.47
C VAL A 52 -6.53 2.59 -2.29
N GLY A 53 -6.85 3.63 -3.06
CA GLY A 53 -8.02 3.67 -3.94
C GLY A 53 -8.01 2.53 -4.96
N CYS A 54 -6.91 2.35 -5.68
CA CYS A 54 -6.72 1.26 -6.64
C CYS A 54 -6.78 -0.11 -5.96
N ALA A 55 -6.10 -0.29 -4.82
CA ALA A 55 -6.10 -1.56 -4.09
C ALA A 55 -7.51 -1.95 -3.63
N LEU A 56 -8.25 -1.02 -3.03
CA LEU A 56 -9.64 -1.24 -2.60
C LEU A 56 -10.55 -1.57 -3.78
N PHE A 57 -10.41 -0.84 -4.89
CA PHE A 57 -11.22 -1.06 -6.08
C PHE A 57 -10.95 -2.44 -6.71
N VAL A 58 -9.68 -2.80 -6.91
CA VAL A 58 -9.29 -4.09 -7.52
C VAL A 58 -9.66 -5.27 -6.62
N VAL A 59 -9.34 -5.20 -5.31
CA VAL A 59 -9.71 -6.26 -4.38
C VAL A 59 -11.23 -6.36 -4.23
N GLY A 60 -11.93 -5.23 -4.15
CA GLY A 60 -13.38 -5.16 -4.08
C GLY A 60 -14.05 -5.80 -5.31
N SER A 61 -13.61 -5.44 -6.51
CA SER A 61 -14.11 -6.02 -7.77
C SER A 61 -13.81 -7.52 -7.87
N SER A 62 -12.64 -7.97 -7.44
CA SER A 62 -12.30 -9.40 -7.39
C SER A 62 -13.22 -10.20 -6.46
N LEU A 63 -13.53 -9.69 -5.26
CA LEU A 63 -14.47 -10.30 -4.32
C LEU A 63 -15.89 -10.36 -4.88
N LEU A 64 -16.30 -9.32 -5.61
CA LEU A 64 -17.63 -9.24 -6.22
C LEU A 64 -17.77 -10.20 -7.42
N LEU A 65 -16.77 -10.25 -8.29
CA LEU A 65 -16.81 -11.05 -9.51
C LEU A 65 -16.60 -12.56 -9.26
N ARG A 66 -15.81 -12.90 -8.23
CA ARG A 66 -15.44 -14.30 -7.93
C ARG A 66 -15.64 -14.67 -6.45
N PRO A 67 -16.84 -14.49 -5.87
CA PRO A 67 -17.06 -14.74 -4.45
C PRO A 67 -16.81 -16.20 -4.06
N ARG A 68 -17.14 -17.16 -4.94
CA ARG A 68 -16.92 -18.60 -4.68
C ARG A 68 -15.44 -18.97 -4.60
N ALA A 69 -14.59 -18.38 -5.45
CA ALA A 69 -13.15 -18.62 -5.42
C ALA A 69 -12.55 -18.11 -4.08
N TRP A 70 -12.99 -16.94 -3.63
CA TRP A 70 -12.57 -16.39 -2.34
C TRP A 70 -13.04 -17.23 -1.15
N ILE A 71 -14.28 -17.76 -1.20
CA ILE A 71 -14.78 -18.70 -0.17
C ILE A 71 -13.90 -19.94 -0.12
N THR A 72 -13.61 -20.55 -1.27
CA THR A 72 -12.73 -21.73 -1.32
C THR A 72 -11.36 -21.42 -0.73
N ALA A 73 -10.76 -20.27 -1.09
CA ALA A 73 -9.49 -19.84 -0.54
C ALA A 73 -9.56 -19.64 1.00
N PHE A 74 -10.60 -18.99 1.52
CA PHE A 74 -10.79 -18.80 2.95
C PHE A 74 -11.04 -20.13 3.70
N MET A 75 -11.78 -21.05 3.11
CA MET A 75 -12.04 -22.36 3.71
C MET A 75 -10.80 -23.26 3.70
N THR A 76 -9.96 -23.17 2.66
CA THR A 76 -8.75 -23.98 2.55
C THR A 76 -7.60 -23.43 3.38
N LEU A 77 -7.37 -22.12 3.30
CA LEU A 77 -6.23 -21.45 3.97
C LEU A 77 -6.57 -21.02 5.41
N GLY A 78 -7.82 -20.62 5.65
CA GLY A 78 -8.25 -20.05 6.93
C GLY A 78 -7.95 -20.88 8.17
N PRO A 79 -8.09 -22.23 8.15
CA PRO A 79 -7.74 -23.07 9.30
C PRO A 79 -6.23 -23.15 9.58
N HIS A 80 -5.38 -22.73 8.68
CA HIS A 80 -3.94 -22.83 8.85
C HIS A 80 -3.45 -21.81 9.90
N PRO A 81 -2.68 -22.23 10.93
CA PRO A 81 -2.27 -21.36 12.04
C PRO A 81 -1.40 -20.16 11.65
N ALA A 82 -0.73 -20.23 10.50
CA ALA A 82 0.09 -19.11 10.01
C ALA A 82 -0.75 -17.98 9.38
N VAL A 83 -2.01 -18.22 9.01
CA VAL A 83 -2.84 -17.22 8.30
C VAL A 83 -3.08 -15.96 9.13
N PRO A 84 -3.47 -16.02 10.41
CA PRO A 84 -3.63 -14.82 11.22
C PRO A 84 -2.31 -14.06 11.42
N LEU A 85 -1.18 -14.76 11.53
CA LEU A 85 0.14 -14.13 11.70
C LEU A 85 0.58 -13.40 10.42
N VAL A 86 0.53 -14.07 9.28
CA VAL A 86 0.90 -13.47 7.99
C VAL A 86 -0.07 -12.36 7.61
N GLY A 87 -1.37 -12.61 7.75
CA GLY A 87 -2.41 -11.62 7.48
C GLY A 87 -2.32 -10.42 8.43
N GLY A 88 -2.04 -10.66 9.70
CA GLY A 88 -1.83 -9.62 10.71
C GLY A 88 -0.61 -8.76 10.42
N LEU A 89 0.53 -9.38 10.08
CA LEU A 89 1.74 -8.66 9.71
C LEU A 89 1.52 -7.80 8.45
N TYR A 90 0.89 -8.36 7.42
CA TYR A 90 0.56 -7.63 6.21
C TYR A 90 -0.37 -6.44 6.50
N ALA A 91 -1.44 -6.66 7.26
CA ALA A 91 -2.39 -5.61 7.62
C ALA A 91 -1.73 -4.50 8.46
N LEU A 92 -0.88 -4.89 9.44
CA LEU A 92 -0.16 -3.93 10.27
C LEU A 92 0.80 -3.07 9.46
N LEU A 93 1.65 -3.70 8.63
CA LEU A 93 2.62 -2.96 7.81
C LEU A 93 1.94 -2.03 6.81
N THR A 94 0.92 -2.53 6.10
CA THR A 94 0.19 -1.72 5.13
C THR A 94 -0.55 -0.57 5.82
N GLY A 95 -1.23 -0.84 6.93
CA GLY A 95 -1.94 0.17 7.70
C GLY A 95 -1.00 1.21 8.30
N LEU A 96 0.17 0.80 8.81
CA LEU A 96 1.18 1.69 9.36
C LEU A 96 1.75 2.62 8.28
N VAL A 97 2.07 2.09 7.09
CA VAL A 97 2.50 2.90 5.94
C VAL A 97 1.44 3.96 5.60
N VAL A 98 0.17 3.57 5.52
CA VAL A 98 -0.93 4.51 5.24
C VAL A 98 -1.01 5.57 6.33
N VAL A 99 -1.05 5.20 7.60
CA VAL A 99 -1.20 6.15 8.73
C VAL A 99 0.02 7.09 8.86
N LEU A 100 1.23 6.60 8.62
CA LEU A 100 2.45 7.43 8.72
C LEU A 100 2.60 8.40 7.55
N LEU A 101 2.18 8.01 6.35
CA LEU A 101 2.33 8.84 5.15
C LEU A 101 1.09 9.68 4.85
N HIS A 102 -0.10 9.25 5.33
CA HIS A 102 -1.38 9.88 5.06
C HIS A 102 -2.26 9.88 6.32
N ASN A 103 -2.02 10.83 7.22
CA ASN A 103 -2.84 11.03 8.42
C ASN A 103 -3.62 12.36 8.31
N VAL A 104 -4.53 12.42 7.34
CA VAL A 104 -5.31 13.62 7.02
C VAL A 104 -6.72 13.47 7.56
N TRP A 105 -7.11 14.39 8.46
CA TRP A 105 -8.43 14.45 9.08
C TRP A 105 -9.20 15.68 8.55
N VAL A 106 -9.68 15.56 7.32
CA VAL A 106 -10.50 16.57 6.64
C VAL A 106 -11.87 16.00 6.31
N THR A 107 -12.86 16.84 6.06
CA THR A 107 -14.22 16.41 5.71
C THR A 107 -14.36 15.94 4.25
N ASP A 108 -13.27 15.64 3.58
CA ASP A 108 -13.21 15.18 2.18
C ASP A 108 -13.06 13.66 2.09
N ALA A 109 -13.12 13.12 0.86
CA ALA A 109 -12.92 11.68 0.58
C ALA A 109 -11.56 11.15 1.09
N ARG A 110 -10.57 12.01 1.32
CA ARG A 110 -9.25 11.69 1.87
C ARG A 110 -9.32 11.07 3.26
N VAL A 111 -10.30 11.44 4.08
CA VAL A 111 -10.49 10.84 5.41
C VAL A 111 -10.73 9.34 5.34
N LEU A 112 -11.36 8.85 4.25
CA LEU A 112 -11.61 7.42 4.06
C LEU A 112 -10.30 6.61 4.00
N VAL A 113 -9.26 7.16 3.36
CA VAL A 113 -7.93 6.52 3.29
C VAL A 113 -7.33 6.41 4.68
N THR A 114 -7.39 7.48 5.47
CA THR A 114 -6.92 7.51 6.87
C THR A 114 -7.67 6.49 7.73
N VAL A 115 -8.99 6.44 7.63
CA VAL A 115 -9.82 5.48 8.39
C VAL A 115 -9.50 4.03 8.00
N VAL A 116 -9.36 3.74 6.71
CA VAL A 116 -8.96 2.41 6.23
C VAL A 116 -7.58 2.03 6.79
N GLY A 117 -6.62 2.96 6.80
CA GLY A 117 -5.30 2.77 7.41
C GLY A 117 -5.39 2.39 8.88
N TRP A 118 -6.16 3.14 9.68
CA TRP A 118 -6.35 2.84 11.11
C TRP A 118 -7.06 1.50 11.36
N ILE A 119 -8.06 1.16 10.57
CA ILE A 119 -8.72 -0.17 10.64
C ILE A 119 -7.73 -1.27 10.32
N ALA A 120 -6.85 -1.08 9.33
CA ALA A 120 -5.82 -2.05 8.98
C ALA A 120 -4.80 -2.23 10.12
N VAL A 121 -4.34 -1.14 10.75
CA VAL A 121 -3.46 -1.21 11.94
C VAL A 121 -4.14 -1.97 13.07
N ALA A 122 -5.37 -1.59 13.43
CA ALA A 122 -6.11 -2.25 14.51
C ALA A 122 -6.30 -3.74 14.23
N THR A 123 -6.68 -4.10 12.99
CA THR A 123 -6.82 -5.49 12.56
C THR A 123 -5.49 -6.24 12.67
N GLY A 124 -4.39 -5.65 12.20
CA GLY A 124 -3.07 -6.23 12.28
C GLY A 124 -2.63 -6.50 13.72
N VAL A 125 -2.81 -5.53 14.61
CA VAL A 125 -2.51 -5.68 16.04
C VAL A 125 -3.32 -6.82 16.65
N VAL A 126 -4.63 -6.87 16.43
CA VAL A 126 -5.49 -7.92 16.96
C VAL A 126 -5.09 -9.30 16.47
N LEU A 127 -4.80 -9.45 15.17
CA LEU A 127 -4.42 -10.74 14.59
C LEU A 127 -3.04 -11.23 15.10
N LEU A 128 -2.12 -10.32 15.40
CA LEU A 128 -0.79 -10.68 15.93
C LEU A 128 -0.80 -10.96 17.44
N THR A 129 -1.62 -10.23 18.21
CA THR A 129 -1.64 -10.37 19.67
C THR A 129 -2.63 -11.45 20.15
N ALA A 130 -3.70 -11.67 19.40
CA ALA A 130 -4.77 -12.61 19.76
C ALA A 130 -5.22 -13.43 18.53
N PRO A 131 -4.37 -14.32 17.98
CA PRO A 131 -4.71 -15.12 16.80
C PRO A 131 -5.93 -16.03 17.01
N GLU A 132 -6.25 -16.39 18.25
CA GLU A 132 -7.46 -17.12 18.62
C GLU A 132 -8.75 -16.36 18.30
N VAL A 133 -8.74 -15.02 18.34
CA VAL A 133 -9.88 -14.18 17.91
C VAL A 133 -10.22 -14.46 16.46
N TYR A 134 -9.20 -14.61 15.59
CA TYR A 134 -9.41 -14.98 14.20
C TYR A 134 -10.16 -16.32 14.08
N ALA A 135 -9.73 -17.33 14.81
CA ALA A 135 -10.38 -18.65 14.80
C ALA A 135 -11.83 -18.59 15.28
N VAL A 136 -12.13 -17.79 16.31
CA VAL A 136 -13.49 -17.57 16.81
C VAL A 136 -14.35 -16.86 15.76
N VAL A 137 -13.80 -15.81 15.15
CA VAL A 137 -14.48 -15.03 14.10
C VAL A 137 -14.78 -15.92 12.89
N MET A 138 -13.81 -16.73 12.44
CA MET A 138 -14.00 -17.64 11.30
C MET A 138 -15.08 -18.70 11.57
N ARG A 139 -15.22 -19.18 12.82
CA ARG A 139 -16.26 -20.16 13.18
C ARG A 139 -17.65 -19.54 13.30
N LYS A 140 -17.74 -18.28 13.73
CA LYS A 140 -19.02 -17.60 14.00
C LYS A 140 -19.59 -16.89 12.76
N LEU A 141 -18.74 -16.45 11.84
CA LEU A 141 -19.20 -15.75 10.65
C LEU A 141 -19.68 -16.74 9.59
N PRO A 142 -20.95 -16.66 9.18
CA PRO A 142 -21.43 -17.43 8.03
C PRO A 142 -20.73 -16.88 6.78
N ILE A 143 -19.80 -17.67 6.21
CA ILE A 143 -19.10 -17.31 4.98
C ILE A 143 -20.02 -17.68 3.80
N THR A 144 -20.98 -16.80 3.51
CA THR A 144 -21.89 -16.95 2.39
C THR A 144 -21.39 -16.15 1.17
N PRO A 145 -21.69 -16.60 -0.07
CA PRO A 145 -21.30 -15.85 -1.28
C PRO A 145 -21.85 -14.43 -1.30
N GLN A 146 -23.03 -14.22 -0.74
CA GLN A 146 -23.68 -12.93 -0.64
C GLN A 146 -22.91 -11.96 0.27
N LEU A 147 -22.45 -12.42 1.44
CA LEU A 147 -21.65 -11.60 2.35
C LEU A 147 -20.28 -11.27 1.79
N VAL A 148 -19.65 -12.20 1.08
CA VAL A 148 -18.37 -11.94 0.40
C VAL A 148 -18.55 -10.93 -0.72
N ALA A 149 -19.60 -11.07 -1.53
CA ALA A 149 -19.94 -10.12 -2.58
C ALA A 149 -20.28 -8.73 -2.02
N LEU A 150 -21.07 -8.65 -0.93
CA LEU A 150 -21.41 -7.39 -0.28
C LEU A 150 -20.16 -6.66 0.25
N ARG A 151 -19.23 -7.39 0.89
CA ARG A 151 -17.93 -6.83 1.32
C ARG A 151 -17.10 -6.35 0.13
N GLY A 152 -17.15 -7.08 -0.98
CA GLY A 152 -16.53 -6.68 -2.24
C GLY A 152 -17.13 -5.37 -2.79
N LEU A 153 -18.46 -5.28 -2.80
CA LEU A 153 -19.17 -4.08 -3.24
C LEU A 153 -18.81 -2.85 -2.40
N VAL A 154 -18.80 -2.98 -1.08
CA VAL A 154 -18.42 -1.88 -0.17
C VAL A 154 -17.00 -1.41 -0.44
N ARG A 155 -16.03 -2.34 -0.57
CA ARG A 155 -14.63 -1.98 -0.87
C ARG A 155 -14.48 -1.33 -2.25
N MET A 156 -15.18 -1.86 -3.26
CA MET A 156 -15.17 -1.30 -4.60
C MET A 156 -15.77 0.12 -4.62
N ALA A 157 -16.87 0.34 -3.91
CA ALA A 157 -17.49 1.66 -3.77
C ALA A 157 -16.54 2.65 -3.06
N LEU A 158 -15.92 2.25 -1.95
CA LEU A 158 -14.95 3.10 -1.24
C LEU A 158 -13.76 3.45 -2.13
N GLY A 159 -13.18 2.46 -2.82
CA GLY A 159 -12.09 2.70 -3.78
C GLY A 159 -12.52 3.61 -4.93
N GLY A 160 -13.72 3.41 -5.47
CA GLY A 160 -14.30 4.24 -6.53
C GLY A 160 -14.53 5.70 -6.09
N ILE A 161 -14.98 5.93 -4.86
CA ILE A 161 -15.14 7.29 -4.30
C ILE A 161 -13.79 8.00 -4.19
N VAL A 162 -12.77 7.32 -3.64
CA VAL A 162 -11.41 7.89 -3.52
C VAL A 162 -10.84 8.21 -4.91
N LEU A 163 -10.91 7.27 -5.85
CA LEU A 163 -10.40 7.48 -7.20
C LEU A 163 -11.18 8.56 -7.96
N GLY A 164 -12.51 8.59 -7.82
CA GLY A 164 -13.36 9.62 -8.43
C GLY A 164 -13.03 11.02 -7.91
N TYR A 165 -12.74 11.14 -6.61
CA TYR A 165 -12.31 12.40 -6.01
C TYR A 165 -10.94 12.86 -6.53
N LEU A 166 -10.01 11.92 -6.76
CA LEU A 166 -8.67 12.23 -7.27
C LEU A 166 -8.67 12.59 -8.77
N LEU A 167 -9.71 12.18 -9.51
CA LEU A 167 -9.88 12.46 -10.93
C LEU A 167 -10.67 13.74 -11.21
N SER A 168 -11.36 14.31 -10.21
CA SER A 168 -12.16 15.53 -10.33
C SER A 168 -11.36 16.80 -10.08
#